data_26825c3b4713a1d586f91985413fdb99
#
_entry.id   26825c3b4713a1d586f91985413fdb99
#
_cell.length_a   1.000
_cell.length_b   1.000
_cell.length_c   1.000
_cell.angle_alpha   90.00
_cell.angle_beta   90.00
_cell.angle_gamma   90.00
#
_symmetry.space_group_name_H-M   'P 1'
#
loop_
_entity.id
_entity.type
_entity.pdbx_description
1 polymer ?
#
loop_
_entity_poly.entity_id
_entity_poly.type
_entity_poly.pdbx_seq_one_letter_code
_entity_poly.pdbx_strand_id
1 'polypeptide(L)'
;MIAHILKLICSIPTRRELVKEAARNPSTSQLKETQREQLEHFWSQCPLSHKKLVAPIVSDSGGNLYNKDAILEFLLPGDDNGTIGSNADCETVLKGKVKSLRDVVQLKFEIDDSGEKPSRRWICPVTHKALGPSVKSVYLVPCGHVFSEEAVREMKFERCLQVSACANI
;
A
#
# COMPACT_ATOMS: atom_id res chain seq x y z
N MET A 1 -16.28 -6.04 -58.60
CA MET A 1 -15.90 -6.26 -57.21
C MET A 1 -14.80 -5.27 -56.89
N ILE A 2 -15.14 -4.20 -56.17
CA ILE A 2 -14.23 -3.09 -55.82
C ILE A 2 -13.80 -3.33 -54.39
N ALA A 3 -12.53 -3.67 -54.22
CA ALA A 3 -11.92 -3.85 -52.89
C ALA A 3 -11.66 -2.45 -52.25
N HIS A 4 -12.40 -2.12 -51.20
CA HIS A 4 -12.10 -0.97 -50.36
C HIS A 4 -10.86 -1.26 -49.48
N ILE A 5 -9.73 -0.70 -49.85
CA ILE A 5 -8.55 -0.65 -49.00
C ILE A 5 -8.79 0.42 -47.98
N LEU A 6 -9.11 0.03 -46.74
CA LEU A 6 -9.08 0.90 -45.56
C LEU A 6 -7.62 1.27 -45.29
N LYS A 7 -7.21 2.46 -45.71
CA LYS A 7 -5.96 3.08 -45.26
C LYS A 7 -6.12 3.48 -43.80
N LEU A 8 -5.61 2.68 -42.89
CA LEU A 8 -5.31 3.12 -41.51
C LEU A 8 -4.21 4.19 -41.59
N ILE A 9 -4.62 5.45 -41.55
CA ILE A 9 -3.70 6.56 -41.36
C ILE A 9 -3.33 6.60 -39.89
N CYS A 10 -2.35 5.78 -39.51
CA CYS A 10 -1.66 5.96 -38.24
C CYS A 10 -0.76 7.21 -38.44
N SER A 11 -1.25 8.37 -38.04
CA SER A 11 -0.43 9.58 -38.08
C SER A 11 0.66 9.44 -37.02
N ILE A 12 1.88 9.20 -37.47
CA ILE A 12 3.05 9.19 -36.61
C ILE A 12 3.21 10.62 -36.06
N PRO A 13 3.20 10.82 -34.73
CA PRO A 13 3.33 12.16 -34.14
C PRO A 13 4.66 12.77 -34.56
N THR A 14 4.62 14.04 -34.93
CA THR A 14 5.82 14.76 -35.36
C THR A 14 6.77 14.98 -34.18
N ARG A 15 8.07 15.04 -34.44
CA ARG A 15 9.10 15.30 -33.41
C ARG A 15 8.78 16.52 -32.54
N ARG A 16 8.10 17.54 -33.10
CA ARG A 16 7.70 18.75 -32.36
C ARG A 16 6.58 18.46 -31.35
N GLU A 17 5.68 17.55 -31.62
CA GLU A 17 4.60 17.12 -30.70
C GLU A 17 5.18 16.28 -29.57
N LEU A 18 6.05 15.31 -29.90
CA LEU A 18 6.76 14.49 -28.90
C LEU A 18 7.62 15.35 -27.96
N VAL A 19 8.32 16.38 -28.49
CA VAL A 19 9.13 17.28 -27.65
C VAL A 19 8.25 18.19 -26.79
N LYS A 20 7.11 18.66 -27.29
CA LYS A 20 6.17 19.47 -26.50
C LYS A 20 5.52 18.68 -25.37
N GLU A 21 5.19 17.40 -25.57
CA GLU A 21 4.67 16.54 -24.52
C GLU A 21 5.74 16.20 -23.47
N ALA A 22 6.95 15.90 -23.90
CA ALA A 22 8.08 15.63 -22.99
C ALA A 22 8.54 16.85 -22.18
N ALA A 23 8.29 18.07 -22.67
CA ALA A 23 8.72 19.30 -22.03
C ALA A 23 7.69 19.91 -21.07
N ARG A 24 6.48 19.36 -20.97
CA ARG A 24 5.48 19.83 -20.01
C ARG A 24 5.73 19.24 -18.65
N ASN A 25 6.17 20.08 -17.71
CA ASN A 25 6.14 19.69 -16.31
C ASN A 25 4.69 19.38 -15.91
N PRO A 26 4.45 18.24 -15.23
CA PRO A 26 3.10 17.89 -14.79
C PRO A 26 2.52 19.01 -13.92
N SER A 27 1.25 19.32 -14.13
CA SER A 27 0.56 20.33 -13.32
C SER A 27 0.45 19.87 -11.87
N THR A 28 0.29 20.81 -10.93
CA THR A 28 0.12 20.49 -9.51
C THR A 28 -1.10 19.61 -9.23
N SER A 29 -2.15 19.69 -10.04
CA SER A 29 -3.32 18.82 -9.95
C SER A 29 -2.99 17.40 -10.42
N GLN A 30 -2.26 17.24 -11.51
CA GLN A 30 -1.81 15.92 -11.98
C GLN A 30 -0.89 15.24 -10.97
N LEU A 31 0.04 15.99 -10.36
CA LEU A 31 0.90 15.45 -9.30
C LEU A 31 0.09 14.94 -8.09
N LYS A 32 -0.90 15.71 -7.65
CA LYS A 32 -1.79 15.30 -6.54
C LYS A 32 -2.62 14.07 -6.89
N GLU A 33 -3.12 13.99 -8.11
CA GLU A 33 -3.91 12.85 -8.59
C GLU A 33 -3.05 11.59 -8.65
N THR A 34 -1.86 11.68 -9.25
CA THR A 34 -0.90 10.56 -9.28
C THR A 34 -0.51 10.10 -7.87
N GLN A 35 -0.27 11.03 -6.94
CA GLN A 35 0.02 10.69 -5.55
C GLN A 35 -1.15 9.97 -4.88
N ARG A 36 -2.39 10.42 -5.13
CA ARG A 36 -3.58 9.76 -4.60
C ARG A 36 -3.74 8.35 -5.14
N GLU A 37 -3.58 8.16 -6.45
CA GLU A 37 -3.63 6.85 -7.10
C GLU A 37 -2.55 5.90 -6.55
N GLN A 38 -1.32 6.41 -6.35
CA GLN A 38 -0.25 5.64 -5.74
C GLN A 38 -0.60 5.20 -4.32
N LEU A 39 -1.15 6.10 -3.50
CA LEU A 39 -1.59 5.76 -2.14
C LEU A 39 -2.73 4.75 -2.16
N GLU A 40 -3.71 4.88 -3.05
CA GLU A 40 -4.79 3.90 -3.21
C GLU A 40 -4.23 2.51 -3.60
N HIS A 41 -3.23 2.49 -4.47
CA HIS A 41 -2.55 1.25 -4.84
C HIS A 41 -1.83 0.62 -3.63
N PHE A 42 -1.08 1.40 -2.85
CA PHE A 42 -0.38 0.90 -1.65
C PHE A 42 -1.33 0.39 -0.55
N TRP A 43 -2.54 0.92 -0.47
CA TRP A 43 -3.57 0.45 0.47
C TRP A 43 -4.38 -0.74 -0.04
N SER A 44 -4.29 -1.06 -1.33
CA SER A 44 -5.07 -2.14 -1.95
C SER A 44 -4.24 -3.37 -2.29
N GLN A 45 -2.97 -3.20 -2.60
CA GLN A 45 -2.12 -4.27 -3.13
C GLN A 45 -0.79 -4.39 -2.37
N CYS A 46 -0.34 -5.63 -2.22
CA CYS A 46 0.98 -5.94 -1.68
C CYS A 46 2.04 -5.68 -2.76
N PRO A 47 3.06 -4.86 -2.50
CA PRO A 47 4.08 -4.54 -3.48
C PRO A 47 5.04 -5.70 -3.80
N LEU A 48 5.07 -6.77 -2.99
CA LEU A 48 5.91 -7.94 -3.23
C LEU A 48 5.19 -8.98 -4.09
N SER A 49 3.96 -9.33 -3.72
CA SER A 49 3.20 -10.38 -4.41
C SER A 49 2.25 -9.85 -5.48
N HIS A 50 2.10 -8.52 -5.61
CA HIS A 50 1.15 -7.85 -6.51
C HIS A 50 -0.30 -8.35 -6.36
N LYS A 51 -0.60 -9.02 -5.24
CA LYS A 51 -1.94 -9.49 -4.87
C LYS A 51 -2.63 -8.47 -3.96
N LYS A 52 -3.94 -8.54 -3.88
CA LYS A 52 -4.70 -7.74 -2.92
C LYS A 52 -4.19 -7.97 -1.50
N LEU A 53 -4.21 -6.92 -0.69
CA LEU A 53 -3.91 -7.03 0.73
C LEU A 53 -5.01 -7.82 1.44
N VAL A 54 -4.60 -8.90 2.08
CA VAL A 54 -5.49 -9.81 2.84
C VAL A 54 -4.85 -10.03 4.21
N ALA A 55 -5.67 -10.04 5.26
CA ALA A 55 -5.18 -10.36 6.60
C ALA A 55 -4.62 -11.81 6.64
N PRO A 56 -3.47 -12.04 7.29
CA PRO A 56 -2.71 -11.11 8.12
C PRO A 56 -1.79 -10.17 7.32
N ILE A 57 -1.89 -8.87 7.62
CA ILE A 57 -1.07 -7.82 7.00
C ILE A 57 0.07 -7.47 7.95
N VAL A 58 1.24 -7.21 7.39
CA VAL A 58 2.41 -6.74 8.12
C VAL A 58 2.92 -5.42 7.55
N SER A 59 3.60 -4.64 8.37
CA SER A 59 4.22 -3.38 7.96
C SER A 59 5.68 -3.34 8.36
N ASP A 60 6.49 -2.69 7.53
CA ASP A 60 7.88 -2.36 7.83
C ASP A 60 7.98 -1.04 8.63
N SER A 61 9.20 -0.70 9.06
CA SER A 61 9.48 0.59 9.71
C SER A 61 9.21 1.83 8.84
N GLY A 62 8.99 1.64 7.54
CA GLY A 62 8.64 2.70 6.60
C GLY A 62 7.14 2.89 6.41
N GLY A 63 6.29 2.05 7.02
CA GLY A 63 4.84 2.11 6.88
C GLY A 63 4.28 1.45 5.62
N ASN A 64 5.09 0.70 4.89
CA ASN A 64 4.61 -0.06 3.74
C ASN A 64 3.84 -1.29 4.20
N LEU A 65 2.76 -1.62 3.49
CA LEU A 65 1.89 -2.75 3.79
C LEU A 65 2.23 -3.96 2.92
N TYR A 66 2.34 -5.12 3.54
CA TYR A 66 2.64 -6.38 2.87
C TYR A 66 1.72 -7.49 3.36
N ASN A 67 1.45 -8.46 2.51
CA ASN A 67 0.88 -9.72 2.96
C ASN A 67 1.95 -10.51 3.73
N LYS A 68 1.59 -11.06 4.89
CA LYS A 68 2.52 -11.81 5.73
C LYS A 68 3.14 -12.99 4.98
N ASP A 69 2.35 -13.67 4.15
CA ASP A 69 2.80 -14.81 3.37
C ASP A 69 3.91 -14.41 2.38
N ALA A 70 3.78 -13.23 1.74
CA ALA A 70 4.81 -12.73 0.82
C ALA A 70 6.14 -12.42 1.53
N ILE A 71 6.09 -11.89 2.76
CA ILE A 71 7.30 -11.67 3.56
C ILE A 71 7.91 -13.00 4.00
N LEU A 72 7.09 -13.98 4.39
CA LEU A 72 7.59 -15.31 4.75
C LEU A 72 8.26 -15.99 3.57
N GLU A 73 7.65 -15.93 2.40
CA GLU A 73 8.17 -16.49 1.15
C GLU A 73 9.51 -15.83 0.77
N PHE A 74 9.64 -14.52 0.93
CA PHE A 74 10.88 -13.79 0.71
C PHE A 74 12.00 -14.17 1.69
N LEU A 75 11.66 -14.38 2.97
CA LEU A 75 12.65 -14.67 4.02
C LEU A 75 13.06 -16.15 4.09
N LEU A 76 12.25 -17.05 3.53
CA LEU A 76 12.57 -18.46 3.47
C LEU A 76 13.49 -18.73 2.25
N PRO A 77 14.64 -19.37 2.43
CA PRO A 77 15.42 -19.85 1.31
C PRO A 77 14.64 -21.00 0.65
N GLY A 78 13.93 -20.72 -0.42
CA GLY A 78 13.10 -21.67 -1.14
C GLY A 78 13.23 -21.50 -2.64
N ASP A 79 12.80 -22.54 -3.38
CA ASP A 79 12.89 -22.62 -4.83
C ASP A 79 12.23 -21.41 -5.52
N ASP A 80 12.82 -21.01 -6.65
CA ASP A 80 12.40 -19.86 -7.50
C ASP A 80 10.98 -19.98 -8.10
N ASN A 81 10.16 -20.90 -7.61
CA ASN A 81 8.79 -21.14 -8.07
C ASN A 81 7.73 -20.41 -7.23
N GLY A 82 8.12 -19.45 -6.38
CA GLY A 82 7.23 -18.70 -5.52
C GLY A 82 6.29 -17.73 -6.28
N THR A 83 5.28 -17.27 -5.56
CA THR A 83 4.30 -16.28 -6.05
C THR A 83 4.80 -14.83 -6.01
N ILE A 84 5.98 -14.63 -5.44
CA ILE A 84 6.66 -13.33 -5.39
C ILE A 84 7.60 -13.19 -6.59
N GLY A 85 7.89 -11.94 -6.94
CA GLY A 85 8.87 -11.63 -7.99
C GLY A 85 10.28 -12.10 -7.66
N SER A 86 11.22 -11.85 -8.57
CA SER A 86 12.64 -12.15 -8.34
C SER A 86 13.12 -11.55 -7.02
N ASN A 87 14.00 -12.28 -6.29
CA ASN A 87 14.59 -11.78 -5.05
C ASN A 87 15.23 -10.39 -5.21
N ALA A 88 15.83 -10.10 -6.36
CA ALA A 88 16.39 -8.78 -6.67
C ALA A 88 15.31 -7.69 -6.75
N ASP A 89 14.14 -7.99 -7.31
CA ASP A 89 13.02 -7.05 -7.36
C ASP A 89 12.45 -6.81 -5.95
N CYS A 90 12.33 -7.86 -5.15
CA CYS A 90 11.90 -7.76 -3.76
C CYS A 90 12.85 -6.92 -2.92
N GLU A 91 14.16 -7.06 -3.08
CA GLU A 91 15.16 -6.24 -2.40
C GLU A 91 15.06 -4.76 -2.79
N THR A 92 14.75 -4.45 -4.05
CA THR A 92 14.54 -3.06 -4.49
C THR A 92 13.31 -2.44 -3.85
N VAL A 93 12.24 -3.21 -3.66
CA VAL A 93 11.00 -2.78 -3.00
C VAL A 93 11.22 -2.59 -1.49
N LEU A 94 11.86 -3.55 -0.84
CA LEU A 94 12.13 -3.54 0.59
C LEU A 94 13.25 -2.57 0.99
N LYS A 95 14.11 -2.18 0.05
CA LYS A 95 15.25 -1.28 0.26
C LYS A 95 16.15 -1.69 1.44
N GLY A 96 16.26 -3.00 1.67
CA GLY A 96 17.04 -3.57 2.77
C GLY A 96 16.49 -3.34 4.17
N LYS A 97 15.24 -2.86 4.31
CA LYS A 97 14.60 -2.60 5.62
C LYS A 97 14.12 -3.87 6.33
N VAL A 98 13.82 -4.90 5.57
CA VAL A 98 13.33 -6.19 6.09
C VAL A 98 14.38 -7.27 5.84
N LYS A 99 15.03 -7.72 6.91
CA LYS A 99 16.00 -8.79 6.92
C LYS A 99 15.53 -10.00 7.73
N SER A 100 14.58 -9.78 8.62
CA SER A 100 14.03 -10.81 9.49
C SER A 100 12.56 -10.50 9.82
N LEU A 101 11.85 -11.50 10.35
CA LEU A 101 10.47 -11.32 10.83
C LEU A 101 10.35 -10.32 12.00
N ARG A 102 11.46 -9.96 12.64
CA ARG A 102 11.47 -8.96 13.72
C ARG A 102 11.39 -7.53 13.20
N ASP A 103 11.73 -7.33 11.93
CA ASP A 103 11.75 -6.00 11.30
C ASP A 103 10.35 -5.59 10.80
N VAL A 104 9.40 -6.51 10.86
CA VAL A 104 8.01 -6.27 10.48
C VAL A 104 7.07 -6.46 11.66
N VAL A 105 6.03 -5.64 11.71
CA VAL A 105 4.98 -5.70 12.74
C VAL A 105 3.68 -6.17 12.10
N GLN A 106 3.04 -7.18 12.69
CA GLN A 106 1.74 -7.62 12.22
C GLN A 106 0.68 -6.61 12.64
N LEU A 107 0.00 -6.04 11.65
CA LEU A 107 -1.03 -5.03 11.87
C LEU A 107 -2.37 -5.67 12.27
N LYS A 108 -3.06 -5.00 13.18
CA LYS A 108 -4.39 -5.34 13.64
C LYS A 108 -5.33 -4.18 13.31
N PHE A 109 -6.09 -4.37 12.26
CA PHE A 109 -7.13 -3.42 11.85
C PHE A 109 -8.45 -3.79 12.52
N GLU A 110 -9.19 -2.80 12.97
CA GLU A 110 -10.58 -2.96 13.32
C GLU A 110 -11.43 -2.90 12.07
N ILE A 111 -12.42 -3.78 11.97
CA ILE A 111 -13.27 -3.94 10.80
C ILE A 111 -14.67 -3.44 11.17
N ASP A 112 -15.24 -2.59 10.33
CA ASP A 112 -16.64 -2.18 10.46
C ASP A 112 -17.54 -3.25 9.84
N ASP A 113 -18.25 -4.00 10.69
CA ASP A 113 -19.23 -5.02 10.29
C ASP A 113 -20.66 -4.46 10.23
N SER A 114 -20.87 -3.15 10.44
CA SER A 114 -22.21 -2.52 10.57
C SER A 114 -22.97 -2.34 9.25
N GLY A 115 -22.40 -2.71 8.10
CA GLY A 115 -22.97 -2.47 6.78
C GLY A 115 -23.57 -3.70 6.10
N GLU A 116 -24.73 -3.56 5.45
CA GLU A 116 -25.38 -4.58 4.60
C GLU A 116 -24.53 -5.03 3.39
N LYS A 117 -23.41 -4.39 3.14
CA LYS A 117 -22.48 -4.76 2.07
C LYS A 117 -21.19 -5.33 2.67
N PRO A 118 -20.66 -6.45 2.14
CA PRO A 118 -19.44 -7.10 2.64
C PRO A 118 -18.16 -6.33 2.24
N SER A 119 -18.18 -5.02 2.30
CA SER A 119 -16.98 -4.20 2.17
C SER A 119 -16.35 -4.07 3.55
N ARG A 120 -15.49 -5.01 3.91
CA ARG A 120 -14.64 -4.93 5.10
C ARG A 120 -13.84 -3.63 5.05
N ARG A 121 -14.33 -2.60 5.71
CA ARG A 121 -13.63 -1.33 5.83
C ARG A 121 -12.82 -1.34 7.11
N TRP A 122 -11.57 -1.00 7.01
CA TRP A 122 -10.73 -0.77 8.18
C TRP A 122 -11.12 0.57 8.80
N ILE A 123 -11.37 0.56 10.10
CA ILE A 123 -11.75 1.75 10.86
C ILE A 123 -10.78 2.00 12.00
N CYS A 124 -10.71 3.25 12.42
CA CYS A 124 -9.99 3.61 13.64
C CYS A 124 -10.87 3.30 14.86
N PRO A 125 -10.38 2.56 15.86
CA PRO A 125 -11.16 2.18 17.03
C PRO A 125 -11.59 3.37 17.91
N VAL A 126 -10.98 4.53 17.75
CA VAL A 126 -11.26 5.73 18.54
C VAL A 126 -12.16 6.71 17.80
N THR A 127 -11.80 7.03 16.56
CA THR A 127 -12.53 8.05 15.78
C THR A 127 -13.61 7.46 14.89
N HIS A 128 -13.67 6.12 14.76
CA HIS A 128 -14.57 5.38 13.85
C HIS A 128 -14.49 5.84 12.38
N LYS A 129 -13.45 6.62 12.04
CA LYS A 129 -13.19 7.03 10.66
C LYS A 129 -12.60 5.86 9.88
N ALA A 130 -12.99 5.73 8.61
CA ALA A 130 -12.41 4.74 7.71
C ALA A 130 -10.92 5.05 7.51
N LEU A 131 -10.08 4.04 7.72
CA LEU A 131 -8.65 4.10 7.45
C LEU A 131 -8.40 3.78 5.98
N GLY A 132 -7.50 4.52 5.36
CA GLY A 132 -7.20 4.36 3.94
C GLY A 132 -6.26 5.47 3.43
N PRO A 133 -6.13 5.60 2.11
CA PRO A 133 -5.19 6.52 1.47
C PRO A 133 -5.42 8.00 1.82
N SER A 134 -6.64 8.36 2.19
CA SER A 134 -7.02 9.74 2.53
C SER A 134 -6.74 10.12 3.98
N VAL A 135 -6.53 9.13 4.86
CA VAL A 135 -6.35 9.34 6.31
C VAL A 135 -4.97 8.85 6.72
N LYS A 136 -4.19 9.74 7.31
CA LYS A 136 -2.91 9.35 7.88
C LYS A 136 -3.13 8.39 9.04
N SER A 137 -2.52 7.22 8.96
CA SER A 137 -2.65 6.15 9.94
C SER A 137 -1.32 5.86 10.59
N VAL A 138 -1.37 5.49 11.85
CA VAL A 138 -0.22 5.17 12.70
C VAL A 138 -0.47 3.81 13.33
N TYR A 139 0.55 2.98 13.42
CA TYR A 139 0.47 1.74 14.17
C TYR A 139 1.42 1.75 15.36
N LEU A 140 1.04 1.05 16.41
CA LEU A 140 1.81 0.97 17.63
C LEU A 140 2.70 -0.28 17.67
N VAL A 141 3.95 -0.09 18.00
CA VAL A 141 4.92 -1.19 18.19
C VAL A 141 5.00 -1.50 19.70
N PRO A 142 5.00 -2.77 20.12
CA PRO A 142 5.00 -4.00 19.30
C PRO A 142 3.62 -4.57 18.98
N CYS A 143 2.52 -4.00 19.48
CA CYS A 143 1.18 -4.61 19.45
C CYS A 143 0.50 -4.61 18.08
N GLY A 144 0.90 -3.70 17.18
CA GLY A 144 0.39 -3.63 15.81
C GLY A 144 -0.99 -3.03 15.63
N HIS A 145 -1.62 -2.48 16.68
CA HIS A 145 -2.91 -1.81 16.52
C HIS A 145 -2.79 -0.51 15.73
N VAL A 146 -3.72 -0.29 14.82
CA VAL A 146 -3.71 0.83 13.89
C VAL A 146 -4.74 1.89 14.31
N PHE A 147 -4.31 3.14 14.35
CA PHE A 147 -5.13 4.30 14.71
C PHE A 147 -4.98 5.40 13.65
N SER A 148 -5.91 6.33 13.61
CA SER A 148 -5.71 7.57 12.85
C SER A 148 -4.68 8.47 13.57
N GLU A 149 -3.86 9.19 12.80
CA GLU A 149 -2.90 10.16 13.37
C GLU A 149 -3.60 11.19 14.27
N GLU A 150 -4.80 11.60 13.87
CA GLU A 150 -5.65 12.53 14.62
C GLU A 150 -5.97 12.00 16.03
N ALA A 151 -6.39 10.73 16.13
CA ALA A 151 -6.67 10.11 17.43
C ALA A 151 -5.45 10.07 18.34
N VAL A 152 -4.30 9.70 17.79
CA VAL A 152 -3.04 9.64 18.57
C VAL A 152 -2.62 11.02 19.06
N ARG A 153 -2.79 12.05 18.24
CA ARG A 153 -2.44 13.43 18.57
C ARG A 153 -3.34 14.03 19.65
N GLU A 154 -4.65 13.77 19.57
CA GLU A 154 -5.62 14.30 20.52
C GLU A 154 -5.55 13.61 21.87
N MET A 155 -5.44 12.29 21.87
CA MET A 155 -5.49 11.48 23.08
C MET A 155 -4.15 11.37 23.80
N LYS A 156 -3.03 11.75 23.16
CA LYS A 156 -1.64 11.64 23.71
C LYS A 156 -1.41 10.28 24.37
N PHE A 157 -1.59 9.21 23.59
CA PHE A 157 -1.49 7.85 24.11
C PHE A 157 -0.13 7.56 24.75
N GLU A 158 -0.11 7.24 26.02
CA GLU A 158 1.04 6.66 26.70
C GLU A 158 1.04 5.12 26.58
N ARG A 159 -0.12 4.53 26.32
CA ARG A 159 -0.31 3.06 26.19
C ARG A 159 -1.35 2.75 25.13
N CYS A 160 -1.26 1.53 24.58
CA CYS A 160 -2.27 1.06 23.63
C CYS A 160 -3.63 0.87 24.33
N LEU A 161 -4.68 1.48 23.78
CA LEU A 161 -6.04 1.39 24.34
C LEU A 161 -6.67 0.01 24.18
N GLN A 162 -6.23 -0.76 23.18
CA GLN A 162 -6.76 -2.09 22.86
C GLN A 162 -6.14 -3.19 23.71
N VAL A 163 -4.95 -2.98 24.27
CA VAL A 163 -4.25 -4.01 25.05
C VAL A 163 -3.55 -3.36 26.25
N SER A 164 -4.02 -3.66 27.44
CA SER A 164 -3.43 -3.19 28.70
C SER A 164 -1.98 -3.66 28.92
N ALA A 165 -1.54 -4.71 28.21
CA ALA A 165 -0.23 -5.34 28.35
C ALA A 165 0.85 -4.77 27.42
N CYS A 166 0.50 -3.86 26.49
CA CYS A 166 1.50 -3.21 25.65
C CYS A 166 2.27 -2.20 26.50
N ALA A 167 3.55 -2.52 26.67
CA ALA A 167 4.50 -1.63 27.32
C ALA A 167 4.58 -0.26 26.61
N ASN A 168 4.98 0.73 27.36
CA ASN A 168 5.17 2.13 27.02
C ASN A 168 5.58 2.38 25.55
N ILE A 169 4.93 3.36 24.95
CA ILE A 169 5.30 3.97 23.67
C ILE A 169 6.57 4.79 23.86
#